data_fd38d14667c224417520fdc9e9b55b9e
#
_entry.id   fd38d14667c224417520fdc9e9b55b9e
#
_cell.length_a   1.000
_cell.length_b   1.000
_cell.length_c   1.000
_cell.angle_alpha   90.00
_cell.angle_beta   90.00
_cell.angle_gamma   90.00
#
_symmetry.space_group_name_H-M   'P 1'
#
loop_
_entity.id
_entity.type
_entity.pdbx_description
1 polymer ?
#
loop_
_entity_poly.entity_id
_entity_poly.type
_entity_poly.pdbx_seq_one_letter_code
_entity_poly.pdbx_strand_id
1 'polypeptide(L)'
;MITLYVLDVPEFAPVVAAAGADPDCRVTAPSRGYWTIQADTELTLRRKEMQLKPAIWYGAFTGGIDGIIAEFGQDLVRVRSAP
;
A
#
# COMPACT_ATOMS: atom_id res chain seq x y z
N MET A 1 0.18 13.00 6.62
CA MET A 1 0.94 12.08 5.78
C MET A 1 0.51 10.66 6.07
N ILE A 2 0.39 9.85 5.02
CA ILE A 2 0.00 8.45 5.10
C ILE A 2 1.25 7.60 5.01
N THR A 3 1.33 6.52 5.81
CA THR A 3 2.40 5.54 5.71
C THR A 3 1.81 4.14 5.68
N LEU A 4 2.19 3.36 4.67
CA LEU A 4 1.83 1.95 4.54
C LEU A 4 3.11 1.12 4.63
N TYR A 5 3.11 0.11 5.48
CA TYR A 5 4.22 -0.83 5.63
C TYR A 5 3.87 -2.13 4.91
N VAL A 6 4.70 -2.52 3.95
CA VAL A 6 4.50 -3.72 3.13
C VAL A 6 5.66 -4.68 3.36
N LEU A 7 5.34 -5.89 3.79
CA LEU A 7 6.35 -6.93 4.04
C LEU A 7 7.13 -7.21 2.75
N ASP A 8 8.46 -7.30 2.88
CA ASP A 8 9.36 -7.54 1.74
C ASP A 8 9.37 -9.02 1.37
N VAL A 9 8.32 -9.44 0.68
CA VAL A 9 8.19 -10.78 0.10
C VAL A 9 7.74 -10.66 -1.34
N PRO A 10 8.08 -11.65 -2.21
CA PRO A 10 7.76 -11.57 -3.64
C PRO A 10 6.26 -11.40 -3.93
N GLU A 11 5.39 -11.96 -3.10
CA GLU A 11 3.94 -11.89 -3.28
C GLU A 11 3.42 -10.46 -3.25
N PHE A 12 4.08 -9.56 -2.52
CA PHE A 12 3.67 -8.16 -2.37
C PHE A 12 4.44 -7.20 -3.27
N ALA A 13 5.36 -7.71 -4.10
CA ALA A 13 6.11 -6.88 -5.03
C ALA A 13 5.22 -6.00 -5.94
N PRO A 14 4.06 -6.48 -6.45
CA PRO A 14 3.19 -5.64 -7.26
C PRO A 14 2.65 -4.41 -6.53
N VAL A 15 2.45 -4.47 -5.21
CA VAL A 15 2.02 -3.31 -4.41
C VAL A 15 3.10 -2.23 -4.41
N VAL A 16 4.34 -2.64 -4.19
CA VAL A 16 5.49 -1.73 -4.19
C VAL A 16 5.70 -1.13 -5.57
N ALA A 17 5.57 -1.93 -6.63
CA ALA A 17 5.72 -1.45 -8.01
C ALA A 17 4.62 -0.43 -8.37
N ALA A 18 3.38 -0.68 -7.98
CA ALA A 18 2.28 0.25 -8.22
C ALA A 18 2.50 1.59 -7.51
N ALA A 19 2.95 1.54 -6.26
CA ALA A 19 3.27 2.76 -5.51
C ALA A 19 4.44 3.50 -6.11
N GLY A 20 5.47 2.78 -6.57
CA GLY A 20 6.65 3.38 -7.20
C GLY A 20 6.34 4.07 -8.53
N ALA A 21 5.27 3.65 -9.21
CA ALA A 21 4.82 4.28 -10.45
C ALA A 21 3.94 5.51 -10.22
N ASP A 22 3.45 5.70 -9.00
CA ASP A 22 2.58 6.83 -8.65
C ASP A 22 3.45 8.04 -8.24
N PRO A 23 3.38 9.17 -8.96
CA PRO A 23 4.18 10.35 -8.62
C PRO A 23 3.84 10.98 -7.28
N ASP A 24 2.65 10.67 -6.73
CA ASP A 24 2.22 11.19 -5.43
C ASP A 24 2.70 10.31 -4.27
N CYS A 25 3.35 9.18 -4.55
CA CYS A 25 3.87 8.26 -3.56
C CYS A 25 5.39 8.28 -3.49
N ARG A 26 5.91 8.05 -2.30
CA ARG A 26 7.33 7.84 -2.05
C ARG A 26 7.53 6.43 -1.50
N VAL A 27 8.44 5.68 -2.11
CA VAL A 27 8.76 4.31 -1.70
C VAL A 27 10.16 4.29 -1.12
N THR A 28 10.28 3.81 0.11
CA THR A 28 11.57 3.66 0.79
C THR A 28 11.94 2.18 0.83
N ALA A 29 13.21 1.89 0.53
CA ALA A 29 13.76 0.53 0.52
C ALA A 29 13.51 -0.19 1.86
N PRO A 30 13.44 -1.53 1.85
CA PRO A 30 13.12 -2.29 3.05
C PRO A 30 14.03 -1.99 4.22
N SER A 31 13.42 -1.81 5.39
CA SER A 31 14.08 -1.73 6.67
C SER A 31 13.34 -2.62 7.63
N ARG A 32 14.06 -3.50 8.33
CA ARG A 32 13.48 -4.48 9.25
C ARG A 32 12.44 -5.39 8.57
N GLY A 33 12.63 -5.66 7.27
CA GLY A 33 11.78 -6.55 6.49
C GLY A 33 10.53 -5.91 5.89
N TYR A 34 10.39 -4.58 5.95
CA TYR A 34 9.23 -3.87 5.40
C TYR A 34 9.64 -2.74 4.46
N TRP A 35 8.94 -2.67 3.33
CA TRP A 35 8.93 -1.47 2.50
C TRP A 35 8.06 -0.42 3.17
N THR A 36 8.43 0.86 3.00
CA THR A 36 7.63 1.99 3.47
C THR A 36 7.11 2.76 2.27
N ILE A 37 5.78 2.89 2.17
CA ILE A 37 5.11 3.67 1.12
C ILE A 37 4.44 4.86 1.78
N GLN A 38 4.76 6.07 1.32
CA GLN A 38 4.24 7.30 1.91
C GLN A 38 3.54 8.15 0.85
N ALA A 39 2.47 8.82 1.26
CA ALA A 39 1.75 9.79 0.44
C ALA A 39 1.30 10.96 1.33
N ASP A 40 1.20 12.18 0.77
CA ASP A 40 0.90 13.36 1.58
C ASP A 40 -0.55 13.44 1.98
N THR A 41 -1.48 13.21 1.07
CA THR A 41 -2.91 13.44 1.30
C THR A 41 -3.77 12.20 1.13
N GLU A 42 -3.53 11.40 0.10
CA GLU A 42 -4.34 10.23 -0.21
C GLU A 42 -3.50 9.15 -0.89
N LEU A 43 -3.80 7.91 -0.57
CA LEU A 43 -3.21 6.74 -1.20
C LEU A 43 -4.35 5.82 -1.63
N THR A 44 -4.41 5.53 -2.93
CA THR A 44 -5.40 4.62 -3.50
C THR A 44 -4.69 3.47 -4.21
N LEU A 45 -5.03 2.24 -3.83
CA LEU A 45 -4.50 1.05 -4.47
C LEU A 45 -5.67 0.20 -4.98
N ARG A 46 -5.51 -0.33 -6.21
CA ARG A 46 -6.55 -1.11 -6.90
C ARG A 46 -6.01 -2.50 -7.17
N ARG A 47 -6.69 -3.51 -6.61
CA ARG A 47 -6.23 -4.90 -6.69
C ARG A 47 -6.07 -5.39 -8.13
N LYS A 48 -7.05 -5.08 -8.99
CA LYS A 48 -7.05 -5.59 -10.37
C LYS A 48 -5.90 -5.03 -11.19
N GLU A 49 -5.49 -3.80 -10.93
CA GLU A 49 -4.34 -3.19 -11.62
C GLU A 49 -3.04 -3.89 -11.26
N MET A 50 -2.96 -4.47 -10.06
CA MET A 50 -1.80 -5.21 -9.59
C MET A 50 -1.90 -6.71 -9.88
N GLN A 51 -3.02 -7.17 -10.40
CA GLN A 51 -3.27 -8.58 -10.72
C GLN A 51 -3.11 -9.51 -9.51
N LEU A 52 -3.41 -9.02 -8.32
CA LEU A 52 -3.32 -9.79 -7.10
C LEU A 52 -4.59 -10.61 -6.85
N LYS A 53 -4.43 -11.82 -6.34
CA LYS A 53 -5.54 -12.62 -5.84
C LYS A 53 -6.04 -12.01 -4.53
N PRO A 54 -7.35 -12.18 -4.18
CA PRO A 54 -7.89 -11.58 -2.97
C PRO A 54 -7.14 -11.92 -1.68
N ALA A 55 -6.69 -13.17 -1.52
CA ALA A 55 -5.94 -13.57 -0.33
C ALA A 55 -4.62 -12.82 -0.18
N ILE A 56 -3.90 -12.63 -1.28
CA ILE A 56 -2.64 -11.87 -1.30
C ILE A 56 -2.93 -10.38 -1.05
N TRP A 57 -3.98 -9.87 -1.67
CA TRP A 57 -4.39 -8.48 -1.49
C TRP A 57 -4.63 -8.12 -0.03
N TYR A 58 -5.46 -8.89 0.66
CA TYR A 58 -5.73 -8.62 2.08
C TYR A 58 -4.47 -8.77 2.94
N GLY A 59 -3.63 -9.75 2.63
CA GLY A 59 -2.37 -9.96 3.35
C GLY A 59 -1.38 -8.81 3.22
N ALA A 60 -1.40 -8.10 2.09
CA ALA A 60 -0.47 -6.99 1.84
C ALA A 60 -0.64 -5.84 2.83
N PHE A 61 -1.82 -5.69 3.44
CA PHE A 61 -2.11 -4.56 4.34
C PHE A 61 -1.99 -4.93 5.82
N THR A 62 -1.47 -6.10 6.14
CA THR A 62 -1.31 -6.54 7.54
C THR A 62 -0.07 -5.98 8.22
N GLY A 63 0.83 -5.35 7.47
CA GLY A 63 2.06 -4.77 8.01
C GLY A 63 1.86 -3.46 8.77
N GLY A 64 0.72 -2.83 8.58
CA GLY A 64 0.36 -1.60 9.27
C GLY A 64 0.09 -0.44 8.31
N ILE A 65 -0.88 0.38 8.68
CA ILE A 65 -1.26 1.60 7.96
C ILE A 65 -1.37 2.74 8.97
N ASP A 66 -0.65 3.82 8.72
CA ASP A 66 -0.78 5.04 9.49
C ASP A 66 -1.53 6.07 8.63
N GLY A 67 -2.80 6.26 8.94
CA GLY A 67 -3.72 7.12 8.21
C GLY A 67 -5.16 6.71 8.49
N ILE A 68 -6.11 7.39 7.85
CA ILE A 68 -7.54 7.06 7.97
C ILE A 68 -7.94 6.20 6.80
N ILE A 69 -8.41 4.98 7.08
CA ILE A 69 -8.91 4.07 6.05
C ILE A 69 -10.29 4.57 5.64
N ALA A 70 -10.36 5.18 4.45
CA ALA A 70 -11.62 5.69 3.91
C ALA A 70 -12.44 4.59 3.23
N GLU A 71 -11.75 3.62 2.64
CA GLU A 71 -12.39 2.47 2.00
C GLU A 71 -11.45 1.28 2.02
N PHE A 72 -11.95 0.11 2.35
CA PHE A 72 -11.18 -1.13 2.30
C PHE A 72 -12.10 -2.24 1.82
N GLY A 73 -11.93 -2.64 0.57
CA GLY A 73 -12.73 -3.67 -0.05
C GLY A 73 -11.88 -4.66 -0.83
N GLN A 74 -12.55 -5.59 -1.50
CA GLN A 74 -11.89 -6.63 -2.29
C GLN A 74 -11.10 -6.06 -3.45
N ASP A 75 -11.51 -4.93 -4.02
CA ASP A 75 -10.91 -4.37 -5.23
C ASP A 75 -10.18 -3.06 -5.00
N LEU A 76 -10.42 -2.39 -3.87
CA LEU A 76 -9.92 -1.05 -3.64
C LEU A 76 -9.58 -0.82 -2.17
N VAL A 77 -8.44 -0.20 -1.94
CA VAL A 77 -8.09 0.41 -0.65
C VAL A 77 -7.83 1.88 -0.89
N ARG A 78 -8.47 2.73 -0.09
CA ARG A 78 -8.23 4.15 -0.10
C ARG A 78 -7.96 4.63 1.31
N VAL A 79 -6.82 5.26 1.50
CA VAL A 79 -6.36 5.80 2.78
C VAL A 79 -6.15 7.29 2.60
N ARG A 80 -6.55 8.06 3.57
CA ARG A 80 -6.35 9.50 3.56
C ARG A 80 -5.60 9.95 4.80
N SER A 81 -4.99 11.12 4.69
CA SER A 81 -4.25 11.71 5.78
C SER A 81 -5.23 12.15 6.89
N ALA A 82 -4.81 11.99 8.15
CA ALA A 82 -5.55 12.52 9.30
C ALA A 82 -5.52 14.07 9.27
N PRO A 83 -6.59 14.73 9.73
CA PRO A 83 -6.61 16.18 9.83
C PRO A 83 -5.54 16.73 10.75
#